data_7221d675bcdc0d99feb30697992d7e19
#
_entry.id   7221d675bcdc0d99feb30697992d7e19
#
_cell.length_a   1.000
_cell.length_b   1.000
_cell.length_c   1.000
_cell.angle_alpha   90.00
_cell.angle_beta   90.00
_cell.angle_gamma   90.00
#
_symmetry.space_group_name_H-M   'P 1'
#
loop_
_entity.id
_entity.type
_entity.pdbx_description
1 polymer ?
#
loop_
_entity_poly.entity_id
_entity_poly.type
_entity_poly.pdbx_seq_one_letter_code
_entity_poly.pdbx_strand_id
1 'polypeptide(L)'
;MINFRIICKIIGSLLFIEAFFMTWCAVMAIYFHEEDQIAFLMSLLITFGSGFLFLLFGRNAENALSRKDAFLLVTAVWVIFSFFGMFPFLIHGSIANLTDAYFETMSGFTTTGASIIDDVEVLPHGILFWRSLMQWIGGLGIVFFTIAILPSLVGGSVKVFAAEATGPVKAKMHPRLTTTAKWIWSIYLILTVACGLSFWTAGMNWFEALNYSMTTTATGGFAIHNESTEYFHSPTIDYISITFQFLSGINFTLLYVSIVKLKFKSILKNSEFKLYVSVVVGATLWIMYLLSTRMNYDLERAFRCALFQVVSFITTTGMFNEDAGTWPHITWVILGVVMYLGACAGSTSGGFKCIRGVMLLKVIRNNFRQILHPNAVLPVKINGTNIPQSKLVALFAFFTLTILMTLFTSTIMIVAGIDNTNAITIALSCVSNVGPTLGTQIGPVMSWSVLPDYIKWILCPLMLMGRLEIMTVLVLFTRSFWKEN
;
A
#
# COMPACT_ATOMS: atom_id res chain seq x y z
N MET A 1 7.41 -7.51 -30.43
CA MET A 1 8.04 -8.48 -29.50
C MET A 1 8.29 -7.87 -28.14
N ILE A 2 8.23 -8.68 -27.05
CA ILE A 2 8.64 -8.27 -25.70
C ILE A 2 10.15 -8.29 -25.63
N ASN A 3 10.73 -7.21 -25.09
CA ASN A 3 12.19 -7.10 -24.95
C ASN A 3 12.65 -7.61 -23.57
N PHE A 4 12.80 -8.93 -23.40
CA PHE A 4 13.23 -9.54 -22.15
C PHE A 4 14.61 -9.06 -21.68
N ARG A 5 15.52 -8.69 -22.61
CA ARG A 5 16.85 -8.22 -22.22
C ARG A 5 16.82 -6.91 -21.44
N ILE A 6 15.97 -5.95 -21.85
CA ILE A 6 15.83 -4.69 -21.11
C ILE A 6 15.15 -4.90 -19.76
N ILE A 7 14.18 -5.84 -19.68
CA ILE A 7 13.51 -6.22 -18.44
C ILE A 7 14.55 -6.80 -17.47
N CYS A 8 15.38 -7.76 -17.91
CA CYS A 8 16.46 -8.31 -17.08
C CYS A 8 17.44 -7.22 -16.63
N LYS A 9 17.85 -6.32 -17.51
CA LYS A 9 18.77 -5.21 -17.18
C LYS A 9 18.21 -4.34 -16.06
N ILE A 10 16.93 -3.99 -16.12
CA ILE A 10 16.28 -3.14 -15.11
C ILE A 10 16.11 -3.91 -13.80
N ILE A 11 15.63 -5.16 -13.84
CA ILE A 11 15.48 -6.02 -12.66
C ILE A 11 16.85 -6.21 -11.98
N GLY A 12 17.92 -6.50 -12.71
CA GLY A 12 19.25 -6.63 -12.13
C GLY A 12 19.72 -5.38 -11.41
N SER A 13 19.47 -4.20 -11.99
CA SER A 13 19.79 -2.93 -11.33
C SER A 13 18.95 -2.69 -10.06
N LEU A 14 17.71 -3.14 -10.06
CA LEU A 14 16.81 -3.04 -8.92
C LEU A 14 17.21 -3.98 -7.77
N LEU A 15 17.64 -5.20 -8.08
CA LEU A 15 18.16 -6.15 -7.09
C LEU A 15 19.40 -5.61 -6.36
N PHE A 16 20.24 -4.81 -7.01
CA PHE A 16 21.33 -4.12 -6.31
C PHE A 16 20.82 -3.09 -5.30
N ILE A 17 19.69 -2.43 -5.59
CA ILE A 17 19.07 -1.51 -4.63
C ILE A 17 18.52 -2.31 -3.44
N GLU A 18 17.88 -3.45 -3.68
CA GLU A 18 17.39 -4.32 -2.61
C GLU A 18 18.54 -4.84 -1.75
N ALA A 19 19.64 -5.32 -2.37
CA ALA A 19 20.85 -5.75 -1.67
C ALA A 19 21.46 -4.59 -0.83
N PHE A 20 21.45 -3.36 -1.36
CA PHE A 20 21.88 -2.18 -0.60
C PHE A 20 21.04 -1.96 0.67
N PHE A 21 19.72 -2.13 0.61
CA PHE A 21 18.87 -2.02 1.79
C PHE A 21 19.08 -3.18 2.78
N MET A 22 19.36 -4.40 2.30
CA MET A 22 19.76 -5.51 3.17
C MET A 22 21.06 -5.23 3.92
N THR A 23 21.97 -4.43 3.35
CA THR A 23 23.20 -4.00 4.04
C THR A 23 22.88 -3.20 5.30
N TRP A 24 21.86 -2.31 5.26
CA TRP A 24 21.43 -1.56 6.44
C TRP A 24 20.86 -2.47 7.53
N CYS A 25 20.14 -3.52 7.13
CA CYS A 25 19.64 -4.52 8.09
C CYS A 25 20.80 -5.31 8.72
N ALA A 26 21.81 -5.70 7.95
CA ALA A 26 23.02 -6.31 8.48
C ALA A 26 23.75 -5.38 9.46
N VAL A 27 23.82 -4.07 9.19
CA VAL A 27 24.38 -3.07 10.12
C VAL A 27 23.59 -3.01 11.42
N MET A 28 22.25 -3.07 11.36
CA MET A 28 21.40 -3.12 12.56
C MET A 28 21.65 -4.40 13.37
N ALA A 29 21.71 -5.56 12.73
CA ALA A 29 22.01 -6.83 13.36
C ALA A 29 23.39 -6.82 14.07
N ILE A 30 24.41 -6.24 13.43
CA ILE A 30 25.75 -6.06 14.03
C ILE A 30 25.70 -5.09 15.22
N TYR A 31 24.94 -3.99 15.11
CA TYR A 31 24.82 -3.00 16.18
C TYR A 31 24.17 -3.57 17.45
N PHE A 32 23.16 -4.43 17.30
CA PHE A 32 22.50 -5.10 18.42
C PHE A 32 23.17 -6.40 18.84
N HIS A 33 24.25 -6.85 18.16
CA HIS A 33 24.99 -8.08 18.42
C HIS A 33 24.13 -9.34 18.32
N GLU A 34 23.22 -9.42 17.34
CA GLU A 34 22.27 -10.50 17.14
C GLU A 34 22.73 -11.49 16.05
N GLU A 35 22.16 -12.70 16.05
CA GLU A 35 22.57 -13.80 15.17
C GLU A 35 22.09 -13.63 13.71
N ASP A 36 21.13 -12.77 13.43
CA ASP A 36 20.57 -12.52 12.12
C ASP A 36 21.52 -11.81 11.13
N GLN A 37 22.68 -11.31 11.61
CA GLN A 37 23.73 -10.73 10.75
C GLN A 37 24.18 -11.67 9.63
N ILE A 38 24.33 -12.99 9.91
CA ILE A 38 24.75 -13.98 8.90
C ILE A 38 23.65 -14.15 7.86
N ALA A 39 22.39 -14.20 8.29
CA ALA A 39 21.25 -14.31 7.40
C ALA A 39 21.19 -13.15 6.40
N PHE A 40 21.38 -11.90 6.87
CA PHE A 40 21.43 -10.73 5.99
C PHE A 40 22.63 -10.73 5.06
N LEU A 41 23.82 -11.10 5.51
CA LEU A 41 25.00 -11.18 4.66
C LEU A 41 24.84 -12.22 3.55
N MET A 42 24.31 -13.40 3.86
CA MET A 42 24.04 -14.45 2.85
C MET A 42 22.95 -14.01 1.87
N SER A 43 21.86 -13.43 2.37
CA SER A 43 20.77 -12.91 1.53
C SER A 43 21.27 -11.82 0.58
N LEU A 44 22.10 -10.90 1.07
CA LEU A 44 22.75 -9.86 0.29
C LEU A 44 23.60 -10.47 -0.84
N LEU A 45 24.44 -11.46 -0.55
CA LEU A 45 25.26 -12.12 -1.56
C LEU A 45 24.42 -12.82 -2.64
N ILE A 46 23.35 -13.51 -2.24
CA ILE A 46 22.41 -14.15 -3.17
C ILE A 46 21.73 -13.10 -4.06
N THR A 47 21.19 -12.03 -3.46
CA THR A 47 20.47 -10.98 -4.17
C THR A 47 21.41 -10.20 -5.10
N PHE A 48 22.59 -9.84 -4.62
CA PHE A 48 23.61 -9.15 -5.43
C PHE A 48 24.13 -10.02 -6.59
N GLY A 49 24.45 -11.30 -6.32
CA GLY A 49 24.90 -12.24 -7.34
C GLY A 49 23.84 -12.47 -8.42
N SER A 50 22.58 -12.63 -8.01
CA SER A 50 21.45 -12.73 -8.95
C SER A 50 21.26 -11.45 -9.76
N GLY A 51 21.35 -10.28 -9.12
CA GLY A 51 21.33 -8.98 -9.80
C GLY A 51 22.42 -8.86 -10.86
N PHE A 52 23.63 -9.33 -10.56
CA PHE A 52 24.72 -9.36 -11.52
C PHE A 52 24.45 -10.28 -12.71
N LEU A 53 23.91 -11.47 -12.48
CA LEU A 53 23.49 -12.38 -13.55
C LEU A 53 22.41 -11.76 -14.45
N PHE A 54 21.38 -11.14 -13.87
CA PHE A 54 20.36 -10.42 -14.64
C PHE A 54 20.94 -9.30 -15.48
N LEU A 55 21.93 -8.55 -14.97
CA LEU A 55 22.63 -7.51 -15.74
C LEU A 55 23.45 -8.09 -16.89
N LEU A 56 24.12 -9.22 -16.72
CA LEU A 56 24.86 -9.90 -17.78
C LEU A 56 23.93 -10.30 -18.92
N PHE A 57 22.76 -10.89 -18.61
CA PHE A 57 21.73 -11.21 -19.62
C PHE A 57 21.20 -9.98 -20.33
N GLY A 58 21.08 -8.86 -19.63
CA GLY A 58 20.59 -7.59 -20.15
C GLY A 58 21.64 -6.70 -20.80
N ARG A 59 22.93 -7.08 -20.84
CA ARG A 59 24.05 -6.21 -21.24
C ARG A 59 23.88 -5.54 -22.62
N ASN A 60 23.35 -6.26 -23.59
CA ASN A 60 23.19 -5.78 -24.97
C ASN A 60 21.74 -5.33 -25.27
N ALA A 61 20.96 -4.95 -24.24
CA ALA A 61 19.61 -4.49 -24.45
C ALA A 61 19.55 -3.10 -25.07
N GLU A 62 18.76 -2.93 -26.13
CA GLU A 62 18.37 -1.61 -26.59
C GLU A 62 17.52 -0.89 -25.54
N ASN A 63 17.79 0.38 -25.30
CA ASN A 63 17.10 1.18 -24.27
C ASN A 63 15.70 1.64 -24.72
N ALA A 64 14.97 0.81 -25.47
CA ALA A 64 13.62 1.08 -25.96
C ALA A 64 12.60 0.20 -25.22
N LEU A 65 11.79 0.80 -24.34
CA LEU A 65 10.73 0.12 -23.60
C LEU A 65 9.39 0.29 -24.32
N SER A 66 8.71 -0.80 -24.66
CA SER A 66 7.34 -0.79 -25.17
C SER A 66 6.33 -0.66 -24.02
N ARG A 67 5.03 -0.47 -24.33
CA ARG A 67 3.98 -0.49 -23.30
C ARG A 67 3.83 -1.89 -22.70
N LYS A 68 3.96 -2.95 -23.52
CA LYS A 68 3.89 -4.34 -23.04
C LYS A 68 5.04 -4.66 -22.09
N ASP A 69 6.27 -4.23 -22.42
CA ASP A 69 7.44 -4.40 -21.55
C ASP A 69 7.24 -3.70 -20.21
N ALA A 70 6.63 -2.51 -20.19
CA ALA A 70 6.38 -1.76 -18.96
C ALA A 70 5.38 -2.48 -18.02
N PHE A 71 4.29 -3.05 -18.54
CA PHE A 71 3.35 -3.84 -17.72
C PHE A 71 4.00 -5.10 -17.14
N LEU A 72 4.74 -5.83 -17.98
CA LEU A 72 5.45 -7.04 -17.54
C LEU A 72 6.54 -6.70 -16.52
N LEU A 73 7.33 -5.67 -16.77
CA LEU A 73 8.39 -5.22 -15.87
C LEU A 73 7.84 -4.87 -14.49
N VAL A 74 6.80 -4.01 -14.44
CA VAL A 74 6.24 -3.57 -13.16
C VAL A 74 5.75 -4.76 -12.35
N THR A 75 5.00 -5.67 -12.95
CA THR A 75 4.51 -6.87 -12.24
C THR A 75 5.66 -7.79 -11.82
N ALA A 76 6.63 -8.05 -12.72
CA ALA A 76 7.75 -8.93 -12.43
C ALA A 76 8.66 -8.40 -11.30
N VAL A 77 8.86 -7.07 -11.22
CA VAL A 77 9.66 -6.46 -10.16
C VAL A 77 9.09 -6.79 -8.78
N TRP A 78 7.79 -6.63 -8.57
CA TRP A 78 7.17 -6.93 -7.28
C TRP A 78 7.29 -8.40 -6.89
N VAL A 79 7.05 -9.31 -7.84
CA VAL A 79 7.20 -10.76 -7.64
C VAL A 79 8.64 -11.12 -7.28
N ILE A 80 9.61 -10.56 -7.99
CA ILE A 80 11.03 -10.85 -7.82
C ILE A 80 11.56 -10.24 -6.51
N PHE A 81 11.19 -9.01 -6.17
CA PHE A 81 11.54 -8.41 -4.89
C PHE A 81 11.00 -9.23 -3.71
N SER A 82 9.74 -9.65 -3.76
CA SER A 82 9.19 -10.50 -2.70
C SER A 82 9.92 -11.84 -2.62
N PHE A 83 10.39 -12.39 -3.75
CA PHE A 83 11.16 -13.62 -3.77
C PHE A 83 12.56 -13.46 -3.14
N PHE A 84 13.28 -12.38 -3.46
CA PHE A 84 14.60 -12.15 -2.85
C PHE A 84 14.47 -11.64 -1.41
N GLY A 85 13.46 -10.85 -1.13
CA GLY A 85 13.18 -10.33 0.21
C GLY A 85 12.85 -11.38 1.28
N MET A 86 12.45 -12.61 0.88
CA MET A 86 12.15 -13.69 1.84
C MET A 86 13.40 -14.39 2.39
N PHE A 87 14.57 -14.28 1.72
CA PHE A 87 15.77 -15.02 2.14
C PHE A 87 16.23 -14.68 3.56
N PRO A 88 16.22 -13.45 4.06
CA PRO A 88 16.57 -13.17 5.45
C PRO A 88 15.75 -13.99 6.44
N PHE A 89 14.44 -14.13 6.22
CA PHE A 89 13.56 -14.92 7.09
C PHE A 89 13.86 -16.40 7.04
N LEU A 90 14.07 -16.95 5.84
CA LEU A 90 14.36 -18.39 5.65
C LEU A 90 15.74 -18.77 6.20
N ILE A 91 16.77 -17.97 5.96
CA ILE A 91 18.14 -18.26 6.39
C ILE A 91 18.30 -18.08 7.88
N HIS A 92 17.65 -17.09 8.48
CA HIS A 92 17.60 -16.92 9.93
C HIS A 92 16.75 -18.01 10.61
N GLY A 93 15.77 -18.56 9.89
CA GLY A 93 14.82 -19.55 10.46
C GLY A 93 13.65 -18.93 11.24
N SER A 94 13.50 -17.60 11.23
CA SER A 94 12.34 -16.92 11.83
C SER A 94 11.03 -17.30 11.17
N ILE A 95 11.07 -17.63 9.88
CA ILE A 95 9.97 -18.21 9.12
C ILE A 95 10.55 -19.40 8.34
N ALA A 96 10.24 -20.62 8.77
CA ALA A 96 10.81 -21.83 8.17
C ALA A 96 10.09 -22.26 6.86
N ASN A 97 8.81 -21.92 6.71
CA ASN A 97 8.01 -22.28 5.54
C ASN A 97 8.19 -21.24 4.41
N LEU A 98 8.53 -21.74 3.22
CA LEU A 98 8.70 -20.89 2.02
C LEU A 98 7.43 -20.10 1.66
N THR A 99 6.26 -20.72 1.78
CA THR A 99 4.96 -20.06 1.51
C THR A 99 4.76 -18.88 2.45
N ASP A 100 5.03 -19.08 3.73
CA ASP A 100 4.88 -18.07 4.76
C ASP A 100 5.88 -16.93 4.58
N ALA A 101 7.15 -17.25 4.32
CA ALA A 101 8.18 -16.25 4.06
C ALA A 101 7.85 -15.40 2.81
N TYR A 102 7.36 -16.02 1.73
CA TYR A 102 6.93 -15.31 0.54
C TYR A 102 5.69 -14.45 0.78
N PHE A 103 4.72 -14.95 1.55
CA PHE A 103 3.52 -14.20 1.93
C PHE A 103 3.88 -12.95 2.74
N GLU A 104 4.72 -13.10 3.78
CA GLU A 104 5.17 -11.99 4.61
C GLU A 104 5.86 -10.89 3.80
N THR A 105 6.75 -11.28 2.86
CA THR A 105 7.46 -10.33 2.00
C THR A 105 6.55 -9.69 0.95
N MET A 106 5.65 -10.45 0.34
CA MET A 106 4.66 -9.90 -0.59
C MET A 106 3.76 -8.89 0.13
N SER A 107 3.28 -9.23 1.33
CA SER A 107 2.51 -8.33 2.19
C SER A 107 3.31 -7.08 2.58
N GLY A 108 4.58 -7.25 2.91
CA GLY A 108 5.49 -6.15 3.24
C GLY A 108 5.66 -5.18 2.08
N PHE A 109 6.13 -5.66 0.93
CA PHE A 109 6.36 -4.81 -0.23
C PHE A 109 5.08 -4.20 -0.79
N THR A 110 3.96 -4.92 -0.83
CA THR A 110 2.68 -4.36 -1.28
C THR A 110 2.04 -3.42 -0.26
N THR A 111 2.70 -3.20 0.90
CA THR A 111 2.17 -2.41 2.01
C THR A 111 0.79 -2.87 2.49
N THR A 112 0.53 -4.18 2.38
CA THR A 112 -0.73 -4.77 2.85
C THR A 112 -0.74 -4.86 4.37
N GLY A 113 0.39 -5.25 5.00
CA GLY A 113 0.48 -5.33 6.46
C GLY A 113 -0.14 -6.60 7.08
N ALA A 114 -0.60 -7.56 6.26
CA ALA A 114 -1.02 -8.87 6.73
C ALA A 114 0.23 -9.69 7.13
N SER A 115 0.33 -10.10 8.40
CA SER A 115 1.48 -10.85 8.91
C SER A 115 1.11 -12.28 9.26
N ILE A 116 2.02 -13.21 8.98
CA ILE A 116 1.91 -14.61 9.40
C ILE A 116 2.68 -14.87 10.71
N ILE A 117 3.35 -13.87 11.25
CA ILE A 117 4.15 -14.00 12.48
C ILE A 117 3.20 -13.81 13.66
N ASP A 118 3.16 -14.80 14.55
CA ASP A 118 2.28 -14.80 15.72
C ASP A 118 2.84 -13.92 16.83
N ASP A 119 4.17 -13.92 17.00
CA ASP A 119 4.86 -13.11 18.00
C ASP A 119 6.03 -12.37 17.34
N VAL A 120 5.86 -11.07 17.13
CA VAL A 120 6.90 -10.23 16.51
C VAL A 120 7.99 -9.81 17.50
N GLU A 121 7.73 -9.87 18.80
CA GLU A 121 8.65 -9.38 19.84
C GLU A 121 9.82 -10.32 20.09
N VAL A 122 9.71 -11.58 19.65
CA VAL A 122 10.82 -12.56 19.70
C VAL A 122 11.80 -12.42 18.52
N LEU A 123 11.46 -11.57 17.52
CA LEU A 123 12.29 -11.41 16.35
C LEU A 123 13.49 -10.47 16.62
N PRO A 124 14.67 -10.77 16.03
CA PRO A 124 15.82 -9.89 16.15
C PRO A 124 15.59 -8.54 15.44
N HIS A 125 16.31 -7.53 15.91
CA HIS A 125 16.15 -6.15 15.43
C HIS A 125 16.42 -5.99 13.93
N GLY A 126 17.35 -6.72 13.34
CA GLY A 126 17.58 -6.69 11.89
C GLY A 126 16.36 -7.17 11.09
N ILE A 127 15.72 -8.26 11.53
CA ILE A 127 14.49 -8.78 10.91
C ILE A 127 13.31 -7.80 11.08
N LEU A 128 13.12 -7.22 12.26
CA LEU A 128 12.10 -6.20 12.51
C LEU A 128 12.29 -4.98 11.63
N PHE A 129 13.54 -4.53 11.50
CA PHE A 129 13.90 -3.41 10.65
C PHE A 129 13.65 -3.73 9.16
N TRP A 130 13.96 -4.97 8.71
CA TRP A 130 13.68 -5.42 7.35
C TRP A 130 12.18 -5.38 7.03
N ARG A 131 11.32 -5.83 7.93
CA ARG A 131 9.87 -5.77 7.79
C ARG A 131 9.40 -4.33 7.54
N SER A 132 9.84 -3.40 8.37
CA SER A 132 9.49 -1.97 8.24
C SER A 132 10.06 -1.35 6.96
N LEU A 133 11.27 -1.73 6.59
CA LEU A 133 11.97 -1.21 5.41
C LEU A 133 11.33 -1.70 4.11
N MET A 134 10.88 -2.96 4.04
CA MET A 134 10.11 -3.48 2.90
C MET A 134 8.86 -2.63 2.64
N GLN A 135 8.10 -2.31 3.70
CA GLN A 135 6.93 -1.43 3.56
C GLN A 135 7.32 -0.03 3.12
N TRP A 136 8.39 0.51 3.67
CA TRP A 136 8.87 1.85 3.31
C TRP A 136 9.28 1.95 1.83
N ILE A 137 9.99 0.95 1.31
CA ILE A 137 10.34 0.85 -0.11
C ILE A 137 9.07 0.68 -0.96
N GLY A 138 8.17 -0.19 -0.53
CA GLY A 138 6.90 -0.46 -1.22
C GLY A 138 5.94 0.72 -1.24
N GLY A 139 5.96 1.58 -0.22
CA GLY A 139 5.00 2.68 -0.03
C GLY A 139 4.96 3.69 -1.18
N LEU A 140 6.10 4.07 -1.74
CA LEU A 140 6.16 4.91 -2.94
C LEU A 140 6.07 4.12 -4.25
N GLY A 141 6.15 2.79 -4.20
CA GLY A 141 6.33 1.95 -5.37
C GLY A 141 7.80 1.83 -5.77
N ILE A 142 8.24 0.60 -5.93
CA ILE A 142 9.65 0.24 -6.22
C ILE A 142 10.13 0.92 -7.51
N VAL A 143 9.28 0.94 -8.54
CA VAL A 143 9.61 1.53 -9.85
C VAL A 143 9.66 3.05 -9.78
N PHE A 144 8.83 3.68 -8.94
CA PHE A 144 8.86 5.13 -8.74
C PHE A 144 10.17 5.60 -8.10
N PHE A 145 10.66 4.83 -7.14
CA PHE A 145 11.98 4.99 -6.52
C PHE A 145 13.10 4.90 -7.56
N THR A 146 13.01 3.91 -8.45
CA THR A 146 13.98 3.71 -9.53
C THR A 146 14.03 4.88 -10.51
N ILE A 147 12.88 5.42 -10.91
CA ILE A 147 12.82 6.58 -11.83
C ILE A 147 13.47 7.82 -11.17
N ALA A 148 13.36 7.94 -9.85
CA ALA A 148 13.98 9.06 -9.13
C ALA A 148 15.51 8.97 -9.06
N ILE A 149 16.03 7.76 -8.84
CA ILE A 149 17.47 7.53 -8.59
C ILE A 149 18.23 7.21 -9.89
N LEU A 150 17.66 6.39 -10.77
CA LEU A 150 18.34 5.86 -11.96
C LEU A 150 17.64 6.26 -13.28
N PRO A 151 17.46 7.56 -13.55
CA PRO A 151 16.75 8.00 -14.75
C PRO A 151 17.40 7.58 -16.07
N SER A 152 18.70 7.30 -16.07
CA SER A 152 19.45 6.84 -17.23
C SER A 152 19.17 5.39 -17.63
N LEU A 153 18.71 4.55 -16.68
CA LEU A 153 18.41 3.14 -16.93
C LEU A 153 17.03 2.93 -17.55
N VAL A 154 16.12 3.87 -17.40
CA VAL A 154 14.73 3.76 -17.85
C VAL A 154 14.48 4.71 -19.01
N GLY A 155 14.98 4.37 -20.20
CA GLY A 155 14.72 5.13 -21.43
C GLY A 155 13.23 5.28 -21.80
N GLY A 156 12.36 4.43 -21.22
CA GLY A 156 10.91 4.45 -21.34
C GLY A 156 10.15 5.00 -20.11
N SER A 157 10.76 5.87 -19.31
CA SER A 157 10.26 6.35 -18.02
C SER A 157 8.76 6.77 -18.00
N VAL A 158 8.27 7.38 -19.11
CA VAL A 158 6.86 7.78 -19.24
C VAL A 158 5.92 6.57 -19.26
N LYS A 159 6.32 5.47 -19.91
CA LYS A 159 5.49 4.26 -20.06
C LYS A 159 5.45 3.47 -18.75
N VAL A 160 6.58 3.37 -18.07
CA VAL A 160 6.67 2.71 -16.75
C VAL A 160 5.89 3.47 -15.69
N PHE A 161 6.05 4.80 -15.64
CA PHE A 161 5.24 5.66 -14.76
C PHE A 161 3.74 5.50 -15.02
N ALA A 162 3.34 5.34 -16.29
CA ALA A 162 1.95 5.15 -16.65
C ALA A 162 1.42 3.77 -16.21
N ALA A 163 2.28 2.76 -16.07
CA ALA A 163 1.90 1.43 -15.62
C ALA A 163 1.77 1.34 -14.09
N GLU A 164 2.60 2.06 -13.34
CA GLU A 164 2.60 2.01 -11.87
C GLU A 164 1.76 3.12 -11.22
N ALA A 165 1.61 4.28 -11.88
CA ALA A 165 0.88 5.40 -11.28
C ALA A 165 -0.60 5.07 -11.09
N THR A 166 -1.03 5.05 -9.84
CA THR A 166 -2.41 4.75 -9.43
C THR A 166 -3.35 5.93 -9.67
N GLY A 167 -4.59 5.62 -10.07
CA GLY A 167 -5.67 6.60 -10.21
C GLY A 167 -5.97 7.07 -11.65
N PRO A 168 -7.23 7.45 -11.88
CA PRO A 168 -7.74 7.80 -13.22
C PRO A 168 -7.29 9.15 -13.72
N VAL A 169 -6.80 10.04 -12.84
CA VAL A 169 -6.33 11.39 -13.17
C VAL A 169 -4.87 11.52 -12.78
N LYS A 170 -4.00 11.61 -13.78
CA LYS A 170 -2.55 11.75 -13.59
C LYS A 170 -2.16 13.22 -13.58
N ALA A 171 -1.78 13.73 -12.42
CA ALA A 171 -1.25 15.09 -12.28
C ALA A 171 0.26 15.10 -12.58
N LYS A 172 0.69 15.97 -13.49
CA LYS A 172 2.12 16.24 -13.74
C LYS A 172 2.51 17.51 -13.00
N MET A 173 3.51 17.44 -12.13
CA MET A 173 4.08 18.61 -11.45
C MET A 173 5.07 19.38 -12.32
N HIS A 174 5.82 18.65 -13.12
CA HIS A 174 6.87 19.19 -14.00
C HIS A 174 6.83 18.52 -15.38
N PRO A 175 7.38 19.18 -16.43
CA PRO A 175 7.50 18.60 -17.75
C PRO A 175 8.34 17.31 -17.77
N ARG A 176 9.34 17.21 -16.87
CA ARG A 176 10.20 16.03 -16.71
C ARG A 176 9.71 15.13 -15.58
N LEU A 177 9.44 13.86 -15.87
CA LEU A 177 8.97 12.87 -14.90
C LEU A 177 9.96 12.63 -13.75
N THR A 178 11.26 12.64 -14.07
CA THR A 178 12.34 12.48 -13.06
C THR A 178 12.31 13.58 -12.01
N THR A 179 11.99 14.82 -12.39
CA THR A 179 11.85 15.93 -11.44
C THR A 179 10.63 15.73 -10.56
N THR A 180 9.51 15.28 -11.13
CA THR A 180 8.30 14.95 -10.36
C THR A 180 8.57 13.83 -9.36
N ALA A 181 9.24 12.76 -9.78
CA ALA A 181 9.59 11.64 -8.92
C ALA A 181 10.49 12.07 -7.75
N LYS A 182 11.53 12.87 -8.03
CA LYS A 182 12.42 13.40 -6.98
C LYS A 182 11.66 14.22 -5.93
N TRP A 183 10.73 15.08 -6.33
CA TRP A 183 9.94 15.87 -5.41
C TRP A 183 9.00 15.03 -4.55
N ILE A 184 8.33 14.04 -5.13
CA ILE A 184 7.46 13.13 -4.39
C ILE A 184 8.29 12.33 -3.38
N TRP A 185 9.44 11.82 -3.79
CA TRP A 185 10.36 11.09 -2.91
C TRP A 185 10.87 11.98 -1.76
N SER A 186 11.22 13.25 -2.05
CA SER A 186 11.67 14.19 -1.02
C SER A 186 10.59 14.47 0.02
N ILE A 187 9.32 14.63 -0.41
CA ILE A 187 8.20 14.85 0.52
C ILE A 187 8.01 13.60 1.39
N TYR A 188 8.08 12.41 0.80
CA TYR A 188 7.96 11.16 1.54
C TYR A 188 9.05 11.02 2.60
N LEU A 189 10.30 11.29 2.24
CA LEU A 189 11.42 11.28 3.17
C LEU A 189 11.24 12.31 4.31
N ILE A 190 10.84 13.53 3.96
CA ILE A 190 10.57 14.59 4.95
C ILE A 190 9.47 14.17 5.91
N LEU A 191 8.37 13.58 5.39
CA LEU A 191 7.28 13.08 6.24
C LEU A 191 7.77 11.94 7.15
N THR A 192 8.59 11.01 6.65
CA THR A 192 9.13 9.91 7.45
C THR A 192 10.03 10.45 8.57
N VAL A 193 10.94 11.35 8.25
CA VAL A 193 11.84 11.96 9.26
C VAL A 193 11.04 12.76 10.30
N ALA A 194 10.08 13.58 9.86
CA ALA A 194 9.24 14.36 10.76
C ALA A 194 8.39 13.45 11.68
N CYS A 195 7.85 12.34 11.14
CA CYS A 195 7.11 11.34 11.90
C CYS A 195 8.01 10.69 12.96
N GLY A 196 9.20 10.23 12.57
CA GLY A 196 10.15 9.61 13.50
C GLY A 196 10.61 10.55 14.62
N LEU A 197 10.92 11.80 14.29
CA LEU A 197 11.24 12.81 15.30
C LEU A 197 10.06 13.06 16.25
N SER A 198 8.84 13.10 15.74
CA SER A 198 7.63 13.28 16.57
C SER A 198 7.40 12.09 17.50
N PHE A 199 7.57 10.86 17.02
CA PHE A 199 7.48 9.66 17.86
C PHE A 199 8.59 9.62 18.92
N TRP A 200 9.82 9.95 18.55
CA TRP A 200 10.92 10.00 19.50
C TRP A 200 10.69 11.03 20.60
N THR A 201 10.24 12.22 20.26
CA THR A 201 9.91 13.27 21.27
C THR A 201 8.68 12.91 22.11
N ALA A 202 7.81 12.03 21.65
CA ALA A 202 6.65 11.52 22.39
C ALA A 202 6.98 10.36 23.35
N GLY A 203 8.25 9.89 23.36
CA GLY A 203 8.74 8.89 24.32
C GLY A 203 9.06 7.52 23.73
N MET A 204 8.90 7.29 22.42
CA MET A 204 9.42 6.08 21.79
C MET A 204 10.95 6.06 21.83
N ASN A 205 11.56 4.87 21.94
CA ASN A 205 13.00 4.76 21.74
C ASN A 205 13.35 5.00 20.24
N TRP A 206 14.62 5.22 19.92
CA TRP A 206 15.04 5.58 18.56
C TRP A 206 14.71 4.49 17.54
N PHE A 207 14.83 3.21 17.92
CA PHE A 207 14.54 2.07 17.05
C PHE A 207 13.04 1.93 16.77
N GLU A 208 12.20 2.07 17.80
CA GLU A 208 10.73 2.12 17.67
C GLU A 208 10.31 3.29 16.77
N ALA A 209 10.78 4.50 17.08
CA ALA A 209 10.46 5.70 16.31
C ALA A 209 10.83 5.56 14.82
N LEU A 210 12.00 4.94 14.53
CA LEU A 210 12.44 4.67 13.16
C LEU A 210 11.50 3.70 12.45
N ASN A 211 11.19 2.56 13.06
CA ASN A 211 10.35 1.53 12.45
C ASN A 211 8.91 2.02 12.26
N TYR A 212 8.30 2.55 13.32
CA TYR A 212 6.92 3.07 13.23
C TYR A 212 6.81 4.25 12.26
N SER A 213 7.81 5.12 12.13
CA SER A 213 7.76 6.22 11.15
C SER A 213 7.76 5.70 9.72
N MET A 214 8.53 4.66 9.41
CA MET A 214 8.56 4.04 8.09
C MET A 214 7.23 3.38 7.73
N THR A 215 6.66 2.58 8.64
CA THR A 215 5.41 1.86 8.39
C THR A 215 4.19 2.78 8.38
N THR A 216 4.17 3.84 9.20
CA THR A 216 3.12 4.88 9.22
C THR A 216 3.09 5.67 7.92
N THR A 217 4.24 6.15 7.46
CA THR A 217 4.29 6.98 6.24
C THR A 217 4.13 6.16 4.96
N ALA A 218 4.56 4.91 4.98
CA ALA A 218 4.30 3.94 3.93
C ALA A 218 2.85 3.51 3.86
N THR A 219 2.07 3.78 4.92
CA THR A 219 0.70 3.27 5.10
C THR A 219 0.65 1.74 5.01
N GLY A 220 1.57 1.05 5.70
CA GLY A 220 1.77 -0.39 5.59
C GLY A 220 1.38 -1.18 6.84
N GLY A 221 1.51 -0.60 8.05
CA GLY A 221 0.96 -1.11 9.29
C GLY A 221 1.75 -2.20 10.01
N PHE A 222 2.87 -2.69 9.47
CA PHE A 222 3.73 -3.60 10.24
C PHE A 222 4.23 -2.93 11.51
N ALA A 223 4.12 -3.64 12.61
CA ALA A 223 4.57 -3.19 13.91
C ALA A 223 5.73 -4.07 14.42
N ILE A 224 6.45 -3.56 15.40
CA ILE A 224 7.50 -4.28 16.13
C ILE A 224 7.01 -4.77 17.50
N HIS A 225 5.78 -4.41 17.86
CA HIS A 225 5.06 -4.91 19.02
C HIS A 225 3.77 -5.60 18.59
N ASN A 226 3.39 -6.65 19.29
CA ASN A 226 2.18 -7.44 18.99
C ASN A 226 0.91 -6.59 19.09
N GLU A 227 0.87 -5.66 20.04
CA GLU A 227 -0.24 -4.75 20.29
C GLU A 227 -0.20 -3.48 19.41
N SER A 228 0.68 -3.43 18.39
CA SER A 228 0.84 -2.27 17.51
C SER A 228 1.07 -0.98 18.30
N THR A 229 0.31 0.10 18.05
CA THR A 229 0.45 1.36 18.79
C THR A 229 -0.21 1.35 20.16
N GLU A 230 -1.10 0.38 20.44
CA GLU A 230 -1.70 0.20 21.77
C GLU A 230 -0.64 -0.06 22.85
N TYR A 231 0.46 -0.76 22.50
CA TYR A 231 1.60 -1.03 23.40
C TYR A 231 2.09 0.19 24.18
N PHE A 232 2.07 1.36 23.58
CA PHE A 232 2.59 2.58 24.21
C PHE A 232 1.63 3.23 25.20
N HIS A 233 0.36 2.86 25.23
CA HIS A 233 -0.70 3.41 26.08
C HIS A 233 -0.69 4.96 26.13
N SER A 234 -0.29 5.62 25.05
CA SER A 234 -0.08 7.07 24.98
C SER A 234 -0.99 7.76 23.99
N PRO A 235 -1.93 8.62 24.46
CA PRO A 235 -2.75 9.43 23.57
C PRO A 235 -1.93 10.31 22.62
N THR A 236 -0.76 10.77 23.04
CA THR A 236 0.13 11.59 22.20
C THR A 236 0.64 10.82 21.00
N ILE A 237 1.05 9.56 21.20
CA ILE A 237 1.53 8.67 20.12
C ILE A 237 0.38 8.38 19.16
N ASP A 238 -0.84 8.15 19.67
CA ASP A 238 -2.02 7.94 18.84
C ASP A 238 -2.29 9.16 17.93
N TYR A 239 -2.30 10.37 18.48
CA TYR A 239 -2.54 11.59 17.68
C TYR A 239 -1.43 11.87 16.66
N ILE A 240 -0.16 11.56 16.98
CA ILE A 240 0.95 11.63 16.02
C ILE A 240 0.70 10.62 14.88
N SER A 241 0.38 9.35 15.22
CA SER A 241 0.08 8.32 14.24
C SER A 241 -1.07 8.73 13.31
N ILE A 242 -2.19 9.20 13.88
CA ILE A 242 -3.35 9.73 13.13
C ILE A 242 -2.91 10.82 12.17
N THR A 243 -2.12 11.79 12.65
CA THR A 243 -1.70 12.94 11.85
C THR A 243 -0.86 12.51 10.64
N PHE A 244 0.15 11.66 10.87
CA PHE A 244 1.04 11.25 9.77
C PHE A 244 0.40 10.23 8.82
N GLN A 245 -0.46 9.33 9.30
CA GLN A 245 -1.29 8.48 8.46
C GLN A 245 -2.20 9.33 7.58
N PHE A 246 -2.91 10.30 8.16
CA PHE A 246 -3.80 11.20 7.41
C PHE A 246 -3.04 11.99 6.35
N LEU A 247 -1.87 12.55 6.67
CA LEU A 247 -1.02 13.29 5.71
C LEU A 247 -0.52 12.36 4.59
N SER A 248 -0.13 11.12 4.91
CA SER A 248 0.32 10.12 3.93
C SER A 248 -0.80 9.66 3.00
N GLY A 249 -2.06 9.75 3.44
CA GLY A 249 -3.25 9.53 2.62
C GLY A 249 -3.59 10.66 1.65
N ILE A 250 -2.97 11.84 1.76
CA ILE A 250 -3.18 12.97 0.84
C ILE A 250 -2.35 12.77 -0.42
N ASN A 251 -2.86 13.22 -1.56
CA ASN A 251 -2.09 13.25 -2.81
C ASN A 251 -0.79 14.05 -2.67
N PHE A 252 0.37 13.41 -2.86
CA PHE A 252 1.68 14.05 -2.70
C PHE A 252 1.90 15.24 -3.64
N THR A 253 1.27 15.24 -4.83
CA THR A 253 1.30 16.42 -5.72
C THR A 253 0.59 17.62 -5.08
N LEU A 254 -0.53 17.41 -4.40
CA LEU A 254 -1.24 18.47 -3.67
C LEU A 254 -0.41 18.94 -2.47
N LEU A 255 0.21 18.03 -1.72
CA LEU A 255 1.12 18.40 -0.62
C LEU A 255 2.28 19.25 -1.13
N TYR A 256 2.90 18.86 -2.25
CA TYR A 256 3.97 19.66 -2.88
C TYR A 256 3.50 21.08 -3.21
N VAL A 257 2.37 21.20 -3.90
CA VAL A 257 1.84 22.53 -4.30
C VAL A 257 1.51 23.40 -3.08
N SER A 258 1.06 22.78 -2.01
CA SER A 258 0.65 23.50 -0.80
C SER A 258 1.84 23.92 0.06
N ILE A 259 2.81 23.02 0.26
CA ILE A 259 3.97 23.28 1.11
C ILE A 259 5.01 24.14 0.37
N VAL A 260 5.42 23.69 -0.84
CA VAL A 260 6.52 24.35 -1.57
C VAL A 260 6.06 25.61 -2.28
N LYS A 261 4.84 25.64 -2.81
CA LYS A 261 4.29 26.82 -3.51
C LYS A 261 3.37 27.67 -2.63
N LEU A 262 3.24 27.34 -1.33
CA LEU A 262 2.42 28.03 -0.33
C LEU A 262 0.95 28.26 -0.77
N LYS A 263 0.38 27.34 -1.58
CA LYS A 263 -0.97 27.41 -2.11
C LYS A 263 -1.95 26.52 -1.34
N PHE A 264 -2.11 26.74 -0.04
CA PHE A 264 -2.99 25.93 0.85
C PHE A 264 -4.45 25.87 0.37
N LYS A 265 -4.98 26.94 -0.23
CA LYS A 265 -6.34 26.97 -0.79
C LYS A 265 -6.54 25.93 -1.90
N SER A 266 -5.47 25.43 -2.52
CA SER A 266 -5.51 24.39 -3.56
C SER A 266 -6.00 23.05 -3.01
N ILE A 267 -5.54 22.64 -1.83
CA ILE A 267 -6.01 21.40 -1.17
C ILE A 267 -7.51 21.51 -0.85
N LEU A 268 -7.93 22.60 -0.20
CA LEU A 268 -9.32 22.78 0.24
C LEU A 268 -10.33 22.84 -0.91
N LYS A 269 -9.89 23.27 -2.10
CA LYS A 269 -10.75 23.30 -3.31
C LYS A 269 -10.83 21.97 -4.04
N ASN A 270 -9.93 21.00 -3.74
CA ASN A 270 -9.87 19.74 -4.43
C ASN A 270 -11.06 18.84 -4.07
N SER A 271 -11.76 18.32 -5.08
CA SER A 271 -12.97 17.50 -4.88
C SER A 271 -12.67 16.16 -4.20
N GLU A 272 -11.49 15.57 -4.46
CA GLU A 272 -11.06 14.33 -3.85
C GLU A 272 -10.75 14.51 -2.37
N PHE A 273 -9.98 15.55 -2.02
CA PHE A 273 -9.66 15.89 -0.65
C PHE A 273 -10.92 16.18 0.19
N LYS A 274 -11.91 16.87 -0.40
CA LYS A 274 -13.20 17.10 0.27
C LYS A 274 -13.92 15.81 0.60
N LEU A 275 -13.97 14.84 -0.33
CA LEU A 275 -14.58 13.55 -0.06
C LEU A 275 -13.81 12.79 1.02
N TYR A 276 -12.47 12.77 0.92
CA TYR A 276 -11.59 12.11 1.91
C TYR A 276 -11.87 12.63 3.33
N VAL A 277 -11.83 13.95 3.53
CA VAL A 277 -12.13 14.57 4.83
C VAL A 277 -13.56 14.30 5.28
N SER A 278 -14.54 14.40 4.36
CA SER A 278 -15.94 14.16 4.69
C SER A 278 -16.19 12.73 5.19
N VAL A 279 -15.53 11.74 4.58
CA VAL A 279 -15.62 10.33 5.00
C VAL A 279 -14.95 10.14 6.36
N VAL A 280 -13.74 10.69 6.55
CA VAL A 280 -13.04 10.61 7.84
C VAL A 280 -13.89 11.20 8.95
N VAL A 281 -14.37 12.44 8.78
CA VAL A 281 -15.19 13.11 9.80
C VAL A 281 -16.50 12.36 10.04
N GLY A 282 -17.24 12.00 9.00
CA GLY A 282 -18.53 11.34 9.11
C GLY A 282 -18.43 9.97 9.77
N ALA A 283 -17.48 9.13 9.37
CA ALA A 283 -17.26 7.81 9.96
C ALA A 283 -16.79 7.92 11.43
N THR A 284 -15.86 8.85 11.72
CA THR A 284 -15.38 9.09 13.09
C THR A 284 -16.51 9.50 14.01
N LEU A 285 -17.33 10.48 13.63
CA LEU A 285 -18.44 10.92 14.48
C LEU A 285 -19.46 9.82 14.71
N TRP A 286 -19.72 8.99 13.70
CA TRP A 286 -20.66 7.89 13.85
C TRP A 286 -20.12 6.80 14.78
N ILE A 287 -18.87 6.37 14.59
CA ILE A 287 -18.23 5.37 15.46
C ILE A 287 -18.09 5.91 16.88
N MET A 288 -17.66 7.17 17.06
CA MET A 288 -17.57 7.83 18.36
C MET A 288 -18.92 7.78 19.10
N TYR A 289 -20.02 8.09 18.42
CA TYR A 289 -21.36 8.01 18.99
C TYR A 289 -21.70 6.58 19.45
N LEU A 290 -21.37 5.57 18.63
CA LEU A 290 -21.62 4.16 18.97
C LEU A 290 -20.78 3.70 20.17
N LEU A 291 -19.51 4.07 20.24
CA LEU A 291 -18.62 3.72 21.35
C LEU A 291 -19.06 4.39 22.66
N SER A 292 -19.43 5.66 22.61
CA SER A 292 -19.90 6.38 23.80
C SER A 292 -21.23 5.84 24.30
N THR A 293 -22.19 5.50 23.41
CA THR A 293 -23.53 5.08 23.80
C THR A 293 -23.66 3.59 24.11
N ARG A 294 -22.90 2.72 23.50
CA ARG A 294 -23.00 1.27 23.64
C ARG A 294 -21.91 0.64 24.49
N MET A 295 -20.72 1.26 24.54
CA MET A 295 -19.57 0.76 25.30
C MET A 295 -19.23 1.66 26.49
N ASN A 296 -19.99 2.75 26.72
CA ASN A 296 -19.76 3.72 27.80
C ASN A 296 -18.35 4.31 27.81
N TYR A 297 -17.72 4.48 26.62
CA TYR A 297 -16.42 5.13 26.54
C TYR A 297 -16.55 6.62 26.88
N ASP A 298 -15.52 7.15 27.55
CA ASP A 298 -15.34 8.58 27.69
C ASP A 298 -15.22 9.25 26.31
N LEU A 299 -15.70 10.49 26.19
CA LEU A 299 -15.78 11.19 24.90
C LEU A 299 -14.41 11.34 24.23
N GLU A 300 -13.35 11.61 25.01
CA GLU A 300 -11.99 11.70 24.47
C GLU A 300 -11.52 10.36 23.91
N ARG A 301 -11.62 9.28 24.68
CA ARG A 301 -11.25 7.94 24.28
C ARG A 301 -12.05 7.49 23.06
N ALA A 302 -13.39 7.68 23.08
CA ALA A 302 -14.27 7.33 21.98
C ALA A 302 -13.89 8.07 20.68
N PHE A 303 -13.57 9.37 20.78
CA PHE A 303 -13.12 10.17 19.64
C PHE A 303 -11.76 9.70 19.12
N ARG A 304 -10.78 9.54 19.99
CA ARG A 304 -9.41 9.16 19.64
C ARG A 304 -9.36 7.77 18.97
N CYS A 305 -9.99 6.76 19.59
CA CYS A 305 -10.03 5.41 19.05
C CYS A 305 -10.80 5.34 17.72
N ALA A 306 -11.96 6.03 17.64
CA ALA A 306 -12.72 6.11 16.39
C ALA A 306 -11.92 6.79 15.26
N LEU A 307 -11.29 7.92 15.55
CA LEU A 307 -10.50 8.66 14.58
C LEU A 307 -9.26 7.86 14.13
N PHE A 308 -8.58 7.19 15.07
CA PHE A 308 -7.44 6.34 14.78
C PHE A 308 -7.81 5.22 13.80
N GLN A 309 -8.83 4.43 14.13
CA GLN A 309 -9.27 3.31 13.31
C GLN A 309 -9.78 3.78 11.94
N VAL A 310 -10.59 4.85 11.88
CA VAL A 310 -11.07 5.39 10.60
C VAL A 310 -9.93 5.86 9.72
N VAL A 311 -8.95 6.59 10.28
CA VAL A 311 -7.80 7.07 9.51
C VAL A 311 -6.92 5.90 9.09
N SER A 312 -6.65 4.95 9.97
CA SER A 312 -5.88 3.74 9.66
C SER A 312 -6.50 2.93 8.54
N PHE A 313 -7.82 2.71 8.55
CA PHE A 313 -8.51 1.93 7.52
C PHE A 313 -8.66 2.68 6.20
N ILE A 314 -8.96 3.99 6.20
CA ILE A 314 -9.09 4.75 4.94
C ILE A 314 -7.75 4.98 4.26
N THR A 315 -6.67 5.16 5.03
CA THR A 315 -5.32 5.27 4.49
C THR A 315 -4.70 3.91 4.15
N THR A 316 -5.42 2.83 4.48
CA THR A 316 -4.94 1.46 4.31
C THR A 316 -3.63 1.20 5.06
N THR A 317 -3.45 1.85 6.21
CA THR A 317 -2.27 1.65 7.06
C THR A 317 -2.37 0.36 7.86
N GLY A 318 -3.53 0.08 8.47
CA GLY A 318 -3.77 -1.14 9.22
C GLY A 318 -3.16 -1.18 10.62
N MET A 319 -2.61 -0.08 11.15
CA MET A 319 -2.24 0.02 12.55
C MET A 319 -3.49 0.12 13.43
N PHE A 320 -3.40 -0.36 14.67
CA PHE A 320 -4.48 -0.26 15.65
C PHE A 320 -3.95 0.23 17.01
N ASN A 321 -4.79 0.96 17.72
CA ASN A 321 -4.58 1.43 19.07
C ASN A 321 -5.56 0.82 20.07
N GLU A 322 -6.45 -0.04 19.58
CA GLU A 322 -7.42 -0.82 20.34
C GLU A 322 -7.99 -1.91 19.41
N ASP A 323 -8.36 -3.06 19.99
CA ASP A 323 -8.99 -4.13 19.22
C ASP A 323 -10.43 -3.78 18.79
N ALA A 324 -10.57 -3.34 17.53
CA ALA A 324 -11.86 -3.07 16.91
C ALA A 324 -12.74 -4.34 16.75
N GLY A 325 -12.18 -5.54 16.94
CA GLY A 325 -12.93 -6.79 16.96
C GLY A 325 -13.92 -6.88 18.11
N THR A 326 -13.67 -6.16 19.21
CA THR A 326 -14.57 -6.09 20.38
C THR A 326 -15.70 -5.09 20.21
N TRP A 327 -15.67 -4.25 19.19
CA TRP A 327 -16.63 -3.18 18.96
C TRP A 327 -17.98 -3.70 18.41
N PRO A 328 -19.07 -2.92 18.52
CA PRO A 328 -20.33 -3.31 17.93
C PRO A 328 -20.20 -3.61 16.43
N HIS A 329 -20.79 -4.73 15.95
CA HIS A 329 -20.62 -5.19 14.55
C HIS A 329 -20.98 -4.15 13.48
N ILE A 330 -21.81 -3.16 13.78
CA ILE A 330 -22.11 -2.07 12.85
C ILE A 330 -20.86 -1.22 12.54
N THR A 331 -19.90 -1.12 13.45
CA THR A 331 -18.64 -0.42 13.22
C THR A 331 -17.79 -1.14 12.17
N TRP A 332 -17.88 -2.49 12.10
CA TRP A 332 -17.20 -3.28 11.10
C TRP A 332 -17.70 -2.98 9.69
N VAL A 333 -19.02 -2.76 9.54
CA VAL A 333 -19.58 -2.37 8.23
C VAL A 333 -19.05 -0.99 7.82
N ILE A 334 -19.01 -0.03 8.75
CA ILE A 334 -18.47 1.31 8.49
C ILE A 334 -17.00 1.24 8.11
N LEU A 335 -16.18 0.52 8.91
CA LEU A 335 -14.75 0.35 8.64
C LEU A 335 -14.50 -0.40 7.32
N GLY A 336 -15.29 -1.42 6.99
CA GLY A 336 -15.20 -2.14 5.72
C GLY A 336 -15.47 -1.25 4.50
N VAL A 337 -16.47 -0.37 4.57
CA VAL A 337 -16.74 0.62 3.51
C VAL A 337 -15.59 1.62 3.39
N VAL A 338 -15.06 2.10 4.52
CA VAL A 338 -13.92 3.01 4.58
C VAL A 338 -12.66 2.37 4.00
N MET A 339 -12.38 1.11 4.37
CA MET A 339 -11.27 0.29 3.85
C MET A 339 -11.36 0.12 2.33
N TYR A 340 -12.54 -0.19 1.79
CA TYR A 340 -12.73 -0.32 0.35
C TYR A 340 -12.51 1.01 -0.38
N LEU A 341 -13.03 2.11 0.17
CA LEU A 341 -12.93 3.42 -0.48
C LEU A 341 -11.48 3.89 -0.64
N GLY A 342 -10.64 3.69 0.36
CA GLY A 342 -9.25 4.14 0.36
C GLY A 342 -9.09 5.67 0.37
N ALA A 343 -7.83 6.15 0.48
CA ALA A 343 -7.53 7.59 0.51
C ALA A 343 -7.36 8.20 -0.90
N CYS A 344 -6.59 9.28 -1.02
CA CYS A 344 -6.42 10.01 -2.28
C CYS A 344 -5.51 9.27 -3.28
N ALA A 345 -5.79 9.41 -4.57
CA ALA A 345 -4.89 8.94 -5.62
C ALA A 345 -3.57 9.72 -5.60
N GLY A 346 -2.45 9.01 -5.80
CA GLY A 346 -1.11 9.60 -5.70
C GLY A 346 -0.65 9.85 -4.27
N SER A 347 -1.20 9.11 -3.31
CA SER A 347 -0.72 8.89 -1.94
C SER A 347 -0.09 7.50 -1.84
N THR A 348 0.43 7.15 -0.66
CA THR A 348 0.95 5.80 -0.38
C THR A 348 -0.16 4.76 -0.19
N SER A 349 -1.40 5.18 0.11
CA SER A 349 -2.51 4.27 0.40
C SER A 349 -2.88 3.32 -0.75
N GLY A 350 -3.45 2.18 -0.42
CA GLY A 350 -4.12 1.25 -1.34
C GLY A 350 -5.59 1.60 -1.62
N GLY A 351 -6.43 0.61 -1.86
CA GLY A 351 -7.88 0.73 -2.02
C GLY A 351 -8.36 1.31 -3.35
N PHE A 352 -9.68 1.52 -3.45
CA PHE A 352 -10.38 2.00 -4.65
C PHE A 352 -10.02 3.44 -5.04
N LYS A 353 -9.60 4.26 -4.10
CA LYS A 353 -9.25 5.70 -4.17
C LYS A 353 -10.46 6.63 -4.22
N CYS A 354 -10.42 7.64 -3.35
CA CYS A 354 -11.47 8.68 -3.24
C CYS A 354 -11.81 9.36 -4.57
N ILE A 355 -10.84 9.55 -5.48
CA ILE A 355 -11.11 10.17 -6.79
C ILE A 355 -12.11 9.36 -7.61
N ARG A 356 -12.04 8.02 -7.56
CA ARG A 356 -13.00 7.14 -8.25
C ARG A 356 -14.38 7.24 -7.60
N GLY A 357 -14.43 7.35 -6.27
CA GLY A 357 -15.66 7.62 -5.53
C GLY A 357 -16.32 8.93 -5.97
N VAL A 358 -15.55 10.04 -6.10
CA VAL A 358 -16.05 11.32 -6.65
C VAL A 358 -16.58 11.16 -8.05
N MET A 359 -15.88 10.42 -8.93
CA MET A 359 -16.32 10.17 -10.30
C MET A 359 -17.65 9.41 -10.30
N LEU A 360 -17.76 8.32 -9.52
CA LEU A 360 -18.96 7.49 -9.42
C LEU A 360 -20.17 8.31 -8.95
N LEU A 361 -20.03 9.07 -7.86
CA LEU A 361 -21.10 9.93 -7.33
C LEU A 361 -21.58 10.96 -8.36
N LYS A 362 -20.67 11.54 -9.14
CA LYS A 362 -21.02 12.49 -10.20
C LYS A 362 -21.71 11.82 -11.37
N VAL A 363 -21.31 10.61 -11.76
CA VAL A 363 -21.99 9.85 -12.80
C VAL A 363 -23.41 9.51 -12.36
N ILE A 364 -23.60 8.98 -11.13
CA ILE A 364 -24.92 8.68 -10.59
C ILE A 364 -25.81 9.94 -10.59
N ARG A 365 -25.30 11.06 -10.09
CA ARG A 365 -26.02 12.33 -10.10
C ARG A 365 -26.40 12.79 -11.51
N ASN A 366 -25.49 12.67 -12.48
CA ASN A 366 -25.75 13.04 -13.87
C ASN A 366 -26.78 12.12 -14.51
N ASN A 367 -26.76 10.80 -14.21
CA ASN A 367 -27.76 9.84 -14.69
C ASN A 367 -29.16 10.21 -14.21
N PHE A 368 -29.35 10.53 -12.92
CA PHE A 368 -30.65 10.99 -12.41
C PHE A 368 -31.13 12.26 -13.13
N ARG A 369 -30.23 13.20 -13.42
CA ARG A 369 -30.57 14.41 -14.19
C ARG A 369 -30.95 14.11 -15.65
N GLN A 370 -30.26 13.15 -16.25
CA GLN A 370 -30.52 12.76 -17.63
C GLN A 370 -31.85 12.01 -17.80
N ILE A 371 -32.30 11.26 -16.77
CA ILE A 371 -33.65 10.69 -16.75
C ILE A 371 -34.73 11.77 -16.84
N LEU A 372 -34.53 12.90 -16.13
CA LEU A 372 -35.47 14.04 -16.15
C LEU A 372 -35.31 14.91 -17.39
N HIS A 373 -34.11 14.99 -17.96
CA HIS A 373 -33.76 15.82 -19.11
C HIS A 373 -32.97 15.00 -20.15
N PRO A 374 -33.60 14.10 -20.93
CA PRO A 374 -32.91 13.13 -21.80
C PRO A 374 -31.93 13.76 -22.82
N ASN A 375 -32.21 14.96 -23.29
CA ASN A 375 -31.39 15.68 -24.30
C ASN A 375 -30.25 16.50 -23.65
N ALA A 376 -30.10 16.49 -22.31
CA ALA A 376 -29.08 17.27 -21.65
C ALA A 376 -27.68 16.64 -21.81
N VAL A 377 -26.70 17.40 -22.29
CA VAL A 377 -25.30 16.99 -22.33
C VAL A 377 -24.66 17.33 -20.98
N LEU A 378 -24.45 16.31 -20.13
CA LEU A 378 -23.97 16.45 -18.76
C LEU A 378 -22.54 15.88 -18.60
N PRO A 379 -21.48 16.66 -18.91
CA PRO A 379 -20.12 16.19 -18.77
C PRO A 379 -19.74 16.00 -17.29
N VAL A 380 -19.00 14.94 -16.99
CA VAL A 380 -18.42 14.71 -15.66
C VAL A 380 -17.16 15.58 -15.54
N LYS A 381 -17.19 16.58 -14.65
CA LYS A 381 -16.06 17.49 -14.37
C LYS A 381 -15.46 17.21 -13.01
N ILE A 382 -14.13 17.10 -12.94
CA ILE A 382 -13.36 16.99 -11.68
C ILE A 382 -12.34 18.13 -11.65
N ASN A 383 -12.38 18.95 -10.60
CA ASN A 383 -11.48 20.09 -10.43
C ASN A 383 -11.41 20.99 -11.68
N GLY A 384 -12.56 21.21 -12.35
CA GLY A 384 -12.66 22.01 -13.56
C GLY A 384 -12.33 21.28 -14.88
N THR A 385 -11.81 20.06 -14.84
CA THR A 385 -11.42 19.28 -16.04
C THR A 385 -12.51 18.28 -16.42
N ASN A 386 -12.89 18.24 -17.71
CA ASN A 386 -13.81 17.24 -18.25
C ASN A 386 -13.15 15.87 -18.29
N ILE A 387 -13.85 14.85 -17.81
CA ILE A 387 -13.40 13.46 -17.84
C ILE A 387 -13.93 12.79 -19.11
N PRO A 388 -13.07 12.27 -19.99
CA PRO A 388 -13.50 11.57 -21.21
C PRO A 388 -14.26 10.28 -20.87
N GLN A 389 -15.20 9.91 -21.72
CA GLN A 389 -16.07 8.75 -21.51
C GLN A 389 -15.30 7.42 -21.40
N SER A 390 -14.18 7.30 -22.13
CA SER A 390 -13.30 6.12 -22.02
C SER A 390 -12.78 5.89 -20.61
N LYS A 391 -12.50 6.94 -19.83
CA LYS A 391 -12.10 6.84 -18.43
C LYS A 391 -13.25 6.44 -17.51
N LEU A 392 -14.48 6.83 -17.84
CA LEU A 392 -15.67 6.41 -17.10
C LEU A 392 -15.95 4.91 -17.32
N VAL A 393 -15.82 4.44 -18.56
CA VAL A 393 -15.94 3.00 -18.87
C VAL A 393 -14.87 2.20 -18.12
N ALA A 394 -13.61 2.67 -18.14
CA ALA A 394 -12.53 2.03 -17.37
C ALA A 394 -12.79 2.02 -15.85
N LEU A 395 -13.43 3.07 -15.31
CA LEU A 395 -13.84 3.13 -13.91
C LEU A 395 -14.85 2.02 -13.57
N PHE A 396 -15.91 1.85 -14.39
CA PHE A 396 -16.89 0.80 -14.16
C PHE A 396 -16.29 -0.60 -14.29
N ALA A 397 -15.44 -0.81 -15.31
CA ALA A 397 -14.73 -2.08 -15.48
C ALA A 397 -13.83 -2.38 -14.24
N PHE A 398 -13.09 -1.39 -13.73
CA PHE A 398 -12.29 -1.55 -12.53
C PHE A 398 -13.15 -1.89 -11.31
N PHE A 399 -14.25 -1.15 -11.09
CA PHE A 399 -15.19 -1.40 -9.99
C PHE A 399 -15.77 -2.81 -10.02
N THR A 400 -16.27 -3.22 -11.19
CA THR A 400 -16.83 -4.57 -11.40
C THR A 400 -15.78 -5.65 -11.14
N LEU A 401 -14.57 -5.50 -11.70
CA LEU A 401 -13.49 -6.46 -11.49
C LEU A 401 -13.06 -6.57 -10.03
N THR A 402 -12.99 -5.46 -9.31
CA THR A 402 -12.66 -5.47 -7.88
C THR A 402 -13.68 -6.30 -7.10
N ILE A 403 -14.98 -6.09 -7.34
CA ILE A 403 -16.06 -6.85 -6.69
C ILE A 403 -15.97 -8.32 -7.07
N LEU A 404 -15.83 -8.64 -8.36
CA LEU A 404 -15.74 -10.02 -8.84
C LEU A 404 -14.54 -10.75 -8.23
N MET A 405 -13.36 -10.12 -8.17
CA MET A 405 -12.17 -10.71 -7.56
C MET A 405 -12.35 -10.94 -6.06
N THR A 406 -12.95 -9.98 -5.35
CA THR A 406 -13.26 -10.14 -3.92
C THR A 406 -14.23 -11.31 -3.70
N LEU A 407 -15.32 -11.38 -4.45
CA LEU A 407 -16.30 -12.45 -4.34
C LEU A 407 -15.71 -13.83 -4.72
N PHE A 408 -14.93 -13.88 -5.80
CA PHE A 408 -14.27 -15.11 -6.26
C PHE A 408 -13.31 -15.65 -5.18
N THR A 409 -12.44 -14.79 -4.65
CA THR A 409 -11.49 -15.19 -3.60
C THR A 409 -12.22 -15.58 -2.30
N SER A 410 -13.25 -14.82 -1.90
CA SER A 410 -14.07 -15.16 -0.72
C SER A 410 -14.77 -16.52 -0.90
N THR A 411 -15.29 -16.82 -2.09
CA THR A 411 -15.93 -18.11 -2.36
C THR A 411 -14.94 -19.27 -2.20
N ILE A 412 -13.70 -19.12 -2.70
CA ILE A 412 -12.68 -20.16 -2.52
C ILE A 412 -12.38 -20.38 -1.03
N MET A 413 -12.27 -19.30 -0.24
CA MET A 413 -12.01 -19.38 1.20
C MET A 413 -13.18 -20.01 1.97
N ILE A 414 -14.43 -19.71 1.60
CA ILE A 414 -15.62 -20.34 2.20
C ILE A 414 -15.64 -21.83 1.91
N VAL A 415 -15.32 -22.24 0.68
CA VAL A 415 -15.19 -23.67 0.31
C VAL A 415 -14.07 -24.35 1.10
N ALA A 416 -13.02 -23.62 1.45
CA ALA A 416 -11.94 -24.09 2.33
C ALA A 416 -12.32 -24.19 3.82
N GLY A 417 -13.55 -23.80 4.19
CA GLY A 417 -14.04 -23.87 5.58
C GLY A 417 -13.83 -22.61 6.42
N ILE A 418 -13.40 -21.51 5.80
CA ILE A 418 -13.28 -20.22 6.50
C ILE A 418 -14.66 -19.59 6.61
N ASP A 419 -14.97 -19.02 7.78
CA ASP A 419 -16.23 -18.32 8.02
C ASP A 419 -16.49 -17.20 7.02
N ASN A 420 -17.76 -16.96 6.68
CA ASN A 420 -18.17 -16.01 5.65
C ASN A 420 -17.64 -14.59 5.90
N THR A 421 -17.71 -14.11 7.14
CA THR A 421 -17.26 -12.77 7.52
C THR A 421 -15.75 -12.64 7.36
N ASN A 422 -15.01 -13.66 7.82
CA ASN A 422 -13.56 -13.70 7.67
C ASN A 422 -13.16 -13.78 6.19
N ALA A 423 -13.78 -14.66 5.41
CA ALA A 423 -13.47 -14.83 3.98
C ALA A 423 -13.65 -13.52 3.19
N ILE A 424 -14.75 -12.80 3.42
CA ILE A 424 -15.02 -11.53 2.73
C ILE A 424 -14.05 -10.44 3.18
N THR A 425 -13.79 -10.32 4.48
CA THR A 425 -12.91 -9.26 5.00
C THR A 425 -11.44 -9.51 4.69
N ILE A 426 -10.98 -10.76 4.68
CA ILE A 426 -9.64 -11.14 4.20
C ILE A 426 -9.44 -10.75 2.73
N ALA A 427 -10.38 -11.15 1.86
CA ALA A 427 -10.31 -10.80 0.44
C ALA A 427 -10.33 -9.29 0.22
N LEU A 428 -11.19 -8.57 0.95
CA LEU A 428 -11.30 -7.12 0.89
C LEU A 428 -10.02 -6.44 1.38
N SER A 429 -9.45 -6.92 2.49
CA SER A 429 -8.18 -6.42 3.04
C SER A 429 -7.02 -6.59 2.05
N CYS A 430 -6.90 -7.76 1.41
CA CYS A 430 -5.87 -8.01 0.41
C CYS A 430 -6.03 -7.14 -0.84
N VAL A 431 -7.24 -7.01 -1.40
CA VAL A 431 -7.50 -6.18 -2.59
C VAL A 431 -7.27 -4.69 -2.29
N SER A 432 -7.55 -4.27 -1.06
CA SER A 432 -7.38 -2.87 -0.64
C SER A 432 -5.99 -2.59 -0.06
N ASN A 433 -5.16 -3.62 0.21
CA ASN A 433 -3.86 -3.54 0.86
C ASN A 433 -3.95 -2.85 2.24
N VAL A 434 -4.74 -3.40 3.18
CA VAL A 434 -4.98 -2.81 4.52
C VAL A 434 -4.33 -3.61 5.63
N GLY A 435 -4.30 -4.96 5.52
CA GLY A 435 -3.74 -5.90 6.50
C GLY A 435 -4.78 -6.43 7.49
N PRO A 436 -5.24 -5.65 8.46
CA PRO A 436 -6.26 -6.09 9.39
C PRO A 436 -7.54 -6.56 8.70
N THR A 437 -8.21 -7.51 9.35
CA THR A 437 -9.52 -8.01 8.97
C THR A 437 -10.57 -7.59 10.00
N LEU A 438 -11.83 -7.80 9.68
CA LEU A 438 -12.97 -7.50 10.56
C LEU A 438 -13.73 -8.80 10.83
N GLY A 439 -13.02 -9.81 11.33
CA GLY A 439 -13.56 -11.14 11.57
C GLY A 439 -13.34 -11.61 13.01
N THR A 440 -13.93 -12.76 13.33
CA THR A 440 -13.82 -13.38 14.66
C THR A 440 -12.75 -14.49 14.71
N GLN A 441 -12.40 -15.11 13.55
CA GLN A 441 -11.37 -16.15 13.46
C GLN A 441 -10.00 -15.55 13.14
N ILE A 442 -9.96 -14.53 12.30
CA ILE A 442 -8.79 -13.71 12.01
C ILE A 442 -9.26 -12.27 12.21
N GLY A 443 -9.03 -11.74 13.42
CA GLY A 443 -9.44 -10.40 13.81
C GLY A 443 -8.40 -9.34 13.43
N PRO A 444 -8.64 -8.08 13.81
CA PRO A 444 -7.72 -6.98 13.51
C PRO A 444 -6.32 -7.15 14.09
N VAL A 445 -6.20 -7.85 15.23
CA VAL A 445 -4.97 -8.06 16.00
C VAL A 445 -4.36 -9.46 15.82
N MET A 446 -4.97 -10.32 15.01
CA MET A 446 -4.55 -11.72 14.86
C MET A 446 -3.65 -11.92 13.65
N SER A 447 -2.72 -12.88 13.76
CA SER A 447 -1.88 -13.27 12.63
C SER A 447 -2.65 -14.14 11.62
N TRP A 448 -2.12 -14.19 10.40
CA TRP A 448 -2.69 -14.97 9.30
C TRP A 448 -2.04 -16.37 9.18
N SER A 449 -1.26 -16.78 10.19
CA SER A 449 -0.56 -18.09 10.24
C SER A 449 -1.53 -19.27 10.08
N VAL A 450 -2.74 -19.13 10.63
CA VAL A 450 -3.79 -20.16 10.60
C VAL A 450 -4.33 -20.49 9.21
N LEU A 451 -4.05 -19.66 8.20
CA LEU A 451 -4.52 -19.90 6.84
C LEU A 451 -3.75 -21.04 6.17
N PRO A 452 -4.42 -21.93 5.42
CA PRO A 452 -3.76 -22.94 4.59
C PRO A 452 -2.81 -22.34 3.54
N ASP A 453 -1.72 -23.01 3.22
CA ASP A 453 -0.69 -22.54 2.28
C ASP A 453 -1.27 -22.18 0.90
N TYR A 454 -2.17 -23.01 0.36
CA TYR A 454 -2.78 -22.72 -0.95
C TYR A 454 -3.63 -21.44 -0.96
N ILE A 455 -4.24 -21.07 0.17
CA ILE A 455 -4.94 -19.79 0.33
C ILE A 455 -3.94 -18.64 0.32
N LYS A 456 -2.82 -18.74 1.05
CA LYS A 456 -1.76 -17.74 1.05
C LYS A 456 -1.23 -17.48 -0.36
N TRP A 457 -1.06 -18.53 -1.18
CA TRP A 457 -0.66 -18.40 -2.59
C TRP A 457 -1.71 -17.71 -3.46
N ILE A 458 -3.00 -17.82 -3.15
CA ILE A 458 -4.07 -17.07 -3.84
C ILE A 458 -4.10 -15.61 -3.41
N LEU A 459 -3.82 -15.33 -2.14
CA LEU A 459 -3.84 -13.97 -1.60
C LEU A 459 -2.64 -13.13 -2.06
N CYS A 460 -1.46 -13.71 -2.27
CA CYS A 460 -0.28 -13.00 -2.78
C CYS A 460 -0.55 -12.26 -4.13
N PRO A 461 -1.05 -12.90 -5.19
CA PRO A 461 -1.46 -12.18 -6.41
C PRO A 461 -2.55 -11.15 -6.17
N LEU A 462 -3.47 -11.40 -5.22
CA LEU A 462 -4.54 -10.47 -4.91
C LEU A 462 -4.00 -9.17 -4.28
N MET A 463 -3.05 -9.26 -3.34
CA MET A 463 -2.33 -8.12 -2.78
C MET A 463 -1.59 -7.33 -3.87
N LEU A 464 -0.92 -8.05 -4.78
CA LEU A 464 -0.23 -7.44 -5.91
C LEU A 464 -1.19 -6.70 -6.85
N MET A 465 -2.36 -7.28 -7.15
CA MET A 465 -3.41 -6.65 -7.95
C MET A 465 -3.99 -5.41 -7.26
N GLY A 466 -4.13 -5.43 -5.95
CA GLY A 466 -4.53 -4.27 -5.15
C GLY A 466 -3.52 -3.13 -5.32
N ARG A 467 -2.23 -3.43 -5.20
CA ARG A 467 -1.14 -2.43 -5.24
C ARG A 467 -0.92 -1.83 -6.63
N LEU A 468 -0.85 -2.67 -7.67
CA LEU A 468 -0.57 -2.26 -9.06
C LEU A 468 -1.81 -1.86 -9.86
N GLU A 469 -2.98 -1.92 -9.25
CA GLU A 469 -4.29 -1.89 -9.90
C GLU A 469 -4.57 -3.17 -10.71
N ILE A 470 -5.76 -3.72 -10.51
CA ILE A 470 -6.18 -5.03 -11.07
C ILE A 470 -5.94 -5.13 -12.57
N MET A 471 -6.24 -4.07 -13.33
CA MET A 471 -6.09 -4.04 -14.80
C MET A 471 -4.64 -4.21 -15.26
N THR A 472 -3.68 -3.67 -14.50
CA THR A 472 -2.25 -3.73 -14.82
C THR A 472 -1.73 -5.17 -14.79
N VAL A 473 -2.21 -5.96 -13.84
CA VAL A 473 -1.81 -7.37 -13.70
C VAL A 473 -2.63 -8.26 -14.63
N LEU A 474 -3.95 -8.10 -14.68
CA LEU A 474 -4.82 -8.97 -15.48
C LEU A 474 -4.57 -8.86 -16.98
N VAL A 475 -4.09 -7.73 -17.49
CA VAL A 475 -3.75 -7.59 -18.93
C VAL A 475 -2.69 -8.61 -19.37
N LEU A 476 -1.79 -9.03 -18.45
CA LEU A 476 -0.76 -10.03 -18.75
C LEU A 476 -1.33 -11.42 -19.06
N PHE A 477 -2.53 -11.72 -18.56
CA PHE A 477 -3.20 -13.01 -18.80
C PHE A 477 -4.09 -13.00 -20.04
N THR A 478 -4.17 -11.87 -20.76
CA THR A 478 -4.96 -11.78 -22.00
C THR A 478 -4.18 -12.29 -23.20
N ARG A 479 -4.85 -13.01 -24.10
CA ARG A 479 -4.23 -13.49 -25.36
C ARG A 479 -3.70 -12.33 -26.23
N SER A 480 -4.38 -11.19 -26.21
CA SER A 480 -3.98 -10.01 -26.99
C SER A 480 -2.66 -9.40 -26.53
N PHE A 481 -2.28 -9.60 -25.26
CA PHE A 481 -0.99 -9.13 -24.73
C PHE A 481 0.19 -9.84 -25.40
N TRP A 482 0.08 -11.15 -25.61
CA TRP A 482 1.14 -12.01 -26.17
C TRP A 482 1.16 -12.08 -27.69
N LYS A 483 0.06 -11.71 -28.36
CA LYS A 483 0.03 -11.64 -29.83
C LYS A 483 0.88 -10.47 -30.31
N GLU A 484 1.66 -10.72 -31.37
CA GLU A 484 2.30 -9.67 -32.15
C GLU A 484 1.26 -8.96 -32.99
N ASN A 485 1.24 -7.62 -32.96
CA ASN A 485 0.52 -6.80 -33.91
C ASN A 485 1.43 -6.43 -35.04
#